data_5243d1654d9950b625bc2e4622f9c026
#
_entry.id   5243d1654d9950b625bc2e4622f9c026
#
_cell.length_a   1.000
_cell.length_b   1.000
_cell.length_c   1.000
_cell.angle_alpha   90.00
_cell.angle_beta   90.00
_cell.angle_gamma   90.00
#
_symmetry.space_group_name_H-M   'P 1'
#
loop_
_entity.id
_entity.type
_entity.pdbx_description
1 polymer ?
#
loop_
_entity_poly.entity_id
_entity_poly.type
_entity_poly.pdbx_seq_one_letter_code
_entity_poly.pdbx_strand_id
1 'polypeptide(L)'
;MPIIAMTFLTLLLLSLPGWSTDLNLFVIQRSKNTNEVQYQLHVNDRCQIVSDTPVGAVWHLREVSPETTAPLTDLEQMAYGVARQQVAENGVSFDLGVLDHFRSLEQRSIHATVRYDPYTATCASIVQTTINGQVAALERIYVQAEERLGRPKVLYIDVVGKSVASSPTQVTERIKP
;
A
#
# COMPACT_ATOMS: atom_id res chain seq x y z
N MET A 1 -9.46 -20.48 67.12
CA MET A 1 -9.73 -19.50 66.04
C MET A 1 -8.80 -19.82 64.88
N PRO A 2 -9.25 -20.36 63.72
CA PRO A 2 -8.43 -20.57 62.57
C PRO A 2 -8.44 -19.34 61.65
N ILE A 3 -7.28 -18.85 61.28
CA ILE A 3 -7.07 -17.75 60.33
C ILE A 3 -7.14 -18.33 58.92
N ILE A 4 -8.16 -17.94 58.18
CA ILE A 4 -8.33 -18.32 56.77
C ILE A 4 -7.46 -17.35 55.94
N ALA A 5 -6.37 -17.88 55.38
CA ALA A 5 -5.54 -17.19 54.41
C ALA A 5 -6.22 -17.19 53.05
N MET A 6 -6.68 -16.04 52.64
CA MET A 6 -7.32 -15.80 51.33
C MET A 6 -6.25 -15.52 50.28
N THR A 7 -5.91 -16.57 49.49
CA THR A 7 -4.93 -16.46 48.41
C THR A 7 -5.58 -15.77 47.21
N PHE A 8 -5.18 -14.53 46.94
CA PHE A 8 -5.58 -13.81 45.70
C PHE A 8 -4.80 -14.40 44.52
N LEU A 9 -5.51 -15.12 43.67
CA LEU A 9 -5.00 -15.59 42.38
C LEU A 9 -5.06 -14.44 41.38
N THR A 10 -3.93 -13.76 41.17
CA THR A 10 -3.78 -12.70 40.14
C THR A 10 -3.74 -13.36 38.77
N LEU A 11 -4.85 -13.27 38.03
CA LEU A 11 -4.93 -13.73 36.65
C LEU A 11 -4.14 -12.76 35.77
N LEU A 12 -2.92 -13.13 35.39
CA LEU A 12 -2.12 -12.41 34.38
C LEU A 12 -2.79 -12.62 33.02
N LEU A 13 -3.52 -11.63 32.53
CA LEU A 13 -4.00 -11.56 31.14
C LEU A 13 -2.77 -11.34 30.24
N LEU A 14 -2.19 -12.40 29.75
CA LEU A 14 -1.23 -12.38 28.65
C LEU A 14 -1.97 -11.87 27.41
N SER A 15 -1.79 -10.59 27.07
CA SER A 15 -2.17 -10.07 25.77
C SER A 15 -1.35 -10.80 24.71
N LEU A 16 -1.97 -11.73 24.00
CA LEU A 16 -1.39 -12.33 22.80
C LEU A 16 -1.08 -11.22 21.80
N PRO A 17 0.12 -11.23 21.18
CA PRO A 17 0.41 -10.28 20.12
C PRO A 17 -0.66 -10.44 19.04
N GLY A 18 -1.40 -9.35 18.75
CA GLY A 18 -2.39 -9.34 17.69
C GLY A 18 -1.70 -9.68 16.36
N TRP A 19 -2.32 -10.55 15.60
CA TRP A 19 -1.83 -10.91 14.26
C TRP A 19 -1.92 -9.68 13.37
N SER A 20 -0.81 -9.32 12.75
CA SER A 20 -0.74 -8.27 11.73
C SER A 20 -1.13 -8.87 10.39
N THR A 21 -1.96 -8.15 9.64
CA THR A 21 -2.38 -8.54 8.28
C THR A 21 -1.94 -7.45 7.30
N ASP A 22 -1.34 -7.87 6.19
CA ASP A 22 -0.95 -6.98 5.11
C ASP A 22 -2.03 -6.94 4.04
N LEU A 23 -2.60 -5.77 3.82
CA LEU A 23 -3.59 -5.54 2.77
C LEU A 23 -2.91 -4.98 1.54
N ASN A 24 -3.03 -5.67 0.41
CA ASN A 24 -2.51 -5.18 -0.86
C ASN A 24 -3.30 -3.95 -1.30
N LEU A 25 -2.60 -2.85 -1.60
CA LEU A 25 -3.18 -1.58 -2.02
C LEU A 25 -3.22 -1.47 -3.55
N PHE A 26 -2.06 -1.41 -4.15
CA PHE A 26 -1.86 -1.34 -5.61
C PHE A 26 -0.42 -1.75 -5.94
N VAL A 27 -0.10 -1.80 -7.24
CA VAL A 27 1.24 -2.16 -7.71
C VAL A 27 1.81 -1.11 -8.67
N ILE A 28 3.14 -0.99 -8.70
CA ILE A 28 3.87 -0.35 -9.80
C ILE A 28 4.46 -1.43 -10.69
N GLN A 29 4.02 -1.43 -11.95
CA GLN A 29 4.50 -2.31 -13.01
C GLN A 29 5.49 -1.58 -13.92
N ARG A 30 6.43 -2.30 -14.49
CA ARG A 30 7.43 -1.75 -15.41
C ARG A 30 7.48 -2.54 -16.70
N SER A 31 7.67 -1.85 -17.84
CA SER A 31 7.63 -2.46 -19.19
C SER A 31 8.67 -3.55 -19.46
N LYS A 32 9.76 -3.60 -18.68
CA LYS A 32 10.87 -4.54 -18.89
C LYS A 32 11.19 -5.38 -17.65
N ASN A 33 10.24 -5.51 -16.74
CA ASN A 33 10.41 -6.33 -15.56
C ASN A 33 9.06 -6.92 -15.18
N THR A 34 8.99 -8.23 -15.10
CA THR A 34 7.77 -8.95 -14.67
C THR A 34 7.51 -8.81 -13.18
N ASN A 35 8.57 -8.52 -12.39
CA ASN A 35 8.41 -8.22 -10.97
C ASN A 35 7.81 -6.84 -10.77
N GLU A 36 6.99 -6.70 -9.75
CA GLU A 36 6.23 -5.50 -9.45
C GLU A 36 6.63 -4.94 -8.08
N VAL A 37 6.51 -3.64 -7.88
CA VAL A 37 6.54 -3.05 -6.54
C VAL A 37 5.12 -3.04 -6.01
N GLN A 38 4.88 -3.78 -4.94
CA GLN A 38 3.58 -3.91 -4.29
C GLN A 38 3.53 -3.02 -3.05
N TYR A 39 2.48 -2.21 -2.95
CA TYR A 39 2.21 -1.40 -1.77
C TYR A 39 1.24 -2.14 -0.87
N GLN A 40 1.55 -2.12 0.43
CA GLN A 40 0.82 -2.88 1.44
C GLN A 40 0.48 -1.98 2.62
N LEU A 41 -0.70 -2.19 3.21
CA LEU A 41 -1.14 -1.53 4.43
C LEU A 41 -1.19 -2.53 5.57
N HIS A 42 -0.45 -2.24 6.65
CA HIS A 42 -0.40 -3.07 7.85
C HIS A 42 -1.54 -2.71 8.80
N VAL A 43 -2.35 -3.70 9.11
CA VAL A 43 -3.48 -3.58 10.05
C VAL A 43 -3.48 -4.72 11.05
N ASN A 44 -4.15 -4.54 12.18
CA ASN A 44 -4.41 -5.63 13.11
C ASN A 44 -5.60 -6.51 12.68
N ASP A 45 -5.91 -7.53 13.45
CA ASP A 45 -7.03 -8.45 13.28
C ASP A 45 -8.42 -7.78 13.31
N ARG A 46 -8.50 -6.54 13.81
CA ARG A 46 -9.71 -5.72 13.86
C ARG A 46 -9.78 -4.68 12.73
N CYS A 47 -8.92 -4.80 11.72
CA CYS A 47 -8.80 -3.84 10.61
C CYS A 47 -8.44 -2.41 11.07
N GLN A 48 -7.73 -2.27 12.17
CA GLN A 48 -7.27 -0.99 12.67
C GLN A 48 -5.82 -0.74 12.29
N ILE A 49 -5.51 0.48 11.90
CA ILE A 49 -4.14 0.94 11.67
C ILE A 49 -3.49 1.17 13.04
N VAL A 50 -2.37 0.49 13.29
CA VAL A 50 -1.70 0.50 14.61
C VAL A 50 -0.29 1.08 14.58
N SER A 51 0.11 1.68 13.46
CA SER A 51 1.43 2.28 13.25
C SER A 51 1.31 3.69 12.68
N ASP A 52 2.28 4.55 12.96
CA ASP A 52 2.39 5.89 12.34
C ASP A 52 2.90 5.81 10.89
N THR A 53 3.49 4.68 10.51
CA THR A 53 3.98 4.40 9.15
C THR A 53 3.42 3.07 8.64
N PRO A 54 2.09 2.97 8.46
CA PRO A 54 1.43 1.70 8.18
C PRO A 54 1.58 1.23 6.74
N VAL A 55 1.96 2.10 5.81
CA VAL A 55 2.11 1.73 4.40
C VAL A 55 3.57 1.42 4.11
N GLY A 56 3.81 0.24 3.58
CA GLY A 56 5.10 -0.23 3.10
C GLY A 56 5.09 -0.55 1.61
N ALA A 57 6.29 -0.69 1.03
CA ALA A 57 6.49 -1.13 -0.34
C ALA A 57 7.48 -2.29 -0.38
N VAL A 58 7.16 -3.34 -1.12
CA VAL A 58 7.98 -4.53 -1.27
C VAL A 58 8.04 -4.96 -2.73
N TRP A 59 9.08 -5.70 -3.10
CA TRP A 59 9.09 -6.43 -4.36
C TRP A 59 8.12 -7.61 -4.30
N HIS A 60 7.31 -7.75 -5.32
CA HIS A 60 6.55 -8.94 -5.64
C HIS A 60 7.26 -9.67 -6.79
N LEU A 61 7.93 -10.77 -6.47
CA LEU A 61 8.83 -11.50 -7.39
C LEU A 61 8.05 -12.53 -8.21
N ARG A 62 7.25 -12.08 -9.15
CA ARG A 62 6.36 -12.92 -9.97
C ARG A 62 7.09 -13.97 -10.80
N GLU A 63 8.37 -13.73 -11.13
CA GLU A 63 9.22 -14.71 -11.84
C GLU A 63 9.58 -15.92 -10.96
N VAL A 64 9.60 -15.74 -9.64
CA VAL A 64 9.93 -16.81 -8.70
C VAL A 64 8.68 -17.58 -8.29
N SER A 65 7.67 -16.87 -7.80
CA SER A 65 6.37 -17.41 -7.39
C SER A 65 5.37 -16.27 -7.19
N PRO A 66 4.07 -16.50 -7.45
CA PRO A 66 3.02 -15.50 -7.25
C PRO A 66 2.92 -14.94 -5.82
N GLU A 67 3.52 -15.56 -4.84
CA GLU A 67 3.44 -15.18 -3.43
C GLU A 67 4.79 -14.68 -2.86
N THR A 68 5.86 -14.72 -3.66
CA THR A 68 7.19 -14.35 -3.18
C THR A 68 7.36 -12.83 -3.13
N THR A 69 7.68 -12.32 -1.95
CA THR A 69 8.04 -10.91 -1.76
C THR A 69 9.48 -10.77 -1.27
N ALA A 70 10.08 -9.61 -1.52
CA ALA A 70 11.39 -9.24 -1.00
C ALA A 70 11.40 -7.75 -0.61
N PRO A 71 12.20 -7.35 0.37
CA PRO A 71 12.33 -5.93 0.73
C PRO A 71 12.98 -5.15 -0.42
N LEU A 72 12.63 -3.88 -0.53
CA LEU A 72 13.32 -2.94 -1.40
C LEU A 72 14.70 -2.62 -0.80
N THR A 73 15.71 -2.48 -1.64
CA THR A 73 17.01 -1.92 -1.26
C THR A 73 16.89 -0.43 -0.92
N ASP A 74 17.88 0.17 -0.26
CA ASP A 74 17.86 1.61 0.09
C ASP A 74 17.67 2.51 -1.13
N LEU A 75 18.31 2.18 -2.26
CA LEU A 75 18.14 2.94 -3.51
C LEU A 75 16.71 2.78 -4.09
N GLU A 76 16.14 1.60 -3.99
CA GLU A 76 14.78 1.34 -4.42
C GLU A 76 13.75 1.96 -3.48
N GLN A 77 14.03 2.04 -2.18
CA GLN A 77 13.21 2.81 -1.22
C GLN A 77 13.17 4.30 -1.59
N MET A 78 14.28 4.87 -2.04
CA MET A 78 14.31 6.25 -2.56
C MET A 78 13.46 6.41 -3.83
N ALA A 79 13.38 5.37 -4.67
CA ALA A 79 12.67 5.40 -5.95
C ALA A 79 11.18 5.05 -5.84
N TYR A 80 10.83 4.15 -4.93
CA TYR A 80 9.49 3.54 -4.82
C TYR A 80 8.95 3.57 -3.39
N GLY A 81 9.70 4.06 -2.44
CA GLY A 81 9.26 4.11 -1.05
C GLY A 81 8.06 5.03 -0.84
N VAL A 82 7.48 4.94 0.33
CA VAL A 82 6.40 5.83 0.76
C VAL A 82 7.01 7.04 1.45
N ALA A 83 6.68 8.24 0.97
CA ALA A 83 7.23 9.47 1.52
C ALA A 83 6.46 9.90 2.78
N ARG A 84 5.45 10.71 2.65
CA ARG A 84 4.69 11.23 3.79
C ARG A 84 3.50 10.33 4.06
N GLN A 85 3.29 10.00 5.34
CA GLN A 85 2.11 9.25 5.77
C GLN A 85 1.38 10.06 6.84
N GLN A 86 0.05 10.16 6.71
CA GLN A 86 -0.84 10.80 7.68
C GLN A 86 -1.96 9.84 8.00
N VAL A 87 -1.91 9.29 9.20
CA VAL A 87 -2.90 8.33 9.68
C VAL A 87 -4.13 9.07 10.19
N ALA A 88 -5.31 8.58 9.82
CA ALA A 88 -6.62 8.98 10.31
C ALA A 88 -7.33 7.78 10.93
N GLU A 89 -8.50 7.99 11.53
CA GLU A 89 -9.25 6.94 12.25
C GLU A 89 -9.49 5.66 11.41
N ASN A 90 -9.86 5.82 10.14
CA ASN A 90 -10.21 4.69 9.26
C ASN A 90 -9.38 4.64 7.97
N GLY A 91 -8.21 5.24 7.97
CA GLY A 91 -7.39 5.27 6.76
C GLY A 91 -6.06 5.98 6.91
N VAL A 92 -5.33 6.05 5.82
CA VAL A 92 -4.05 6.72 5.71
C VAL A 92 -3.97 7.47 4.39
N SER A 93 -3.45 8.69 4.43
CA SER A 93 -3.04 9.45 3.25
C SER A 93 -1.54 9.41 3.13
N PHE A 94 -1.02 9.17 1.94
CA PHE A 94 0.40 9.11 1.71
C PHE A 94 0.78 9.57 0.30
N ASP A 95 2.05 9.95 0.17
CA ASP A 95 2.66 10.28 -1.11
C ASP A 95 3.71 9.22 -1.45
N LEU A 96 3.96 9.00 -2.73
CA LEU A 96 5.03 8.13 -3.17
C LEU A 96 6.37 8.88 -3.11
N GLY A 97 7.41 8.21 -2.63
CA GLY A 97 8.78 8.63 -2.85
C GLY A 97 9.09 8.47 -4.32
N VAL A 98 9.40 9.56 -5.00
CA VAL A 98 9.67 9.51 -6.43
C VAL A 98 11.00 10.19 -6.68
N LEU A 99 11.92 9.49 -7.35
CA LEU A 99 13.13 10.11 -7.87
C LEU A 99 12.73 11.27 -8.81
N ASP A 100 13.54 12.31 -8.85
CA ASP A 100 13.36 13.64 -9.51
C ASP A 100 12.64 13.67 -10.88
N HIS A 101 12.45 12.53 -11.52
CA HIS A 101 11.86 12.43 -12.86
C HIS A 101 10.32 12.33 -12.87
N PHE A 102 9.67 12.23 -11.69
CA PHE A 102 8.22 12.02 -11.59
C PHE A 102 7.51 13.00 -10.67
N ARG A 103 7.89 14.26 -10.70
CA ARG A 103 7.28 15.33 -9.89
C ARG A 103 5.75 15.38 -9.95
N SER A 104 5.16 14.94 -11.05
CA SER A 104 3.71 14.83 -11.19
C SER A 104 3.07 13.73 -10.35
N LEU A 105 3.84 12.71 -9.92
CA LEU A 105 3.39 11.73 -8.93
C LEU A 105 3.62 12.20 -7.49
N GLU A 106 4.67 12.98 -7.21
CA GLU A 106 4.94 13.56 -5.87
C GLU A 106 3.80 14.47 -5.36
N GLN A 107 3.07 15.10 -6.28
CA GLN A 107 1.95 15.99 -5.95
C GLN A 107 0.62 15.24 -5.80
N ARG A 108 0.64 13.91 -5.98
CA ARG A 108 -0.56 13.09 -5.99
C ARG A 108 -0.72 12.38 -4.68
N SER A 109 -1.63 12.87 -3.86
CA SER A 109 -2.00 12.19 -2.62
C SER A 109 -2.80 10.93 -2.91
N ILE A 110 -2.43 9.84 -2.25
CA ILE A 110 -3.12 8.55 -2.28
C ILE A 110 -3.78 8.35 -0.94
N HIS A 111 -5.06 7.97 -0.95
CA HIS A 111 -5.84 7.71 0.25
C HIS A 111 -6.21 6.23 0.29
N ALA A 112 -5.78 5.52 1.30
CA ALA A 112 -6.22 4.17 1.59
C ALA A 112 -7.17 4.18 2.79
N THR A 113 -8.37 3.63 2.63
CA THR A 113 -9.33 3.41 3.71
C THR A 113 -9.45 1.92 3.97
N VAL A 114 -9.65 1.55 5.24
CA VAL A 114 -9.82 0.16 5.65
C VAL A 114 -11.22 -0.02 6.20
N ARG A 115 -11.82 -1.15 5.88
CA ARG A 115 -13.09 -1.58 6.46
C ARG A 115 -13.06 -3.06 6.78
N TYR A 116 -13.75 -3.43 7.83
CA TYR A 116 -14.08 -4.82 8.12
C TYR A 116 -15.25 -5.25 7.23
N ASP A 117 -15.10 -6.37 6.55
CA ASP A 117 -16.18 -7.01 5.81
C ASP A 117 -16.80 -8.11 6.67
N PRO A 118 -18.02 -7.92 7.20
CA PRO A 118 -18.65 -8.89 8.08
C PRO A 118 -19.07 -10.18 7.38
N TYR A 119 -19.20 -10.18 6.05
CA TYR A 119 -19.60 -11.36 5.29
C TYR A 119 -18.43 -12.34 5.09
N THR A 120 -17.25 -11.81 4.88
CA THR A 120 -16.03 -12.61 4.68
C THR A 120 -15.19 -12.73 5.95
N ALA A 121 -15.52 -11.96 7.00
CA ALA A 121 -14.75 -11.80 8.23
C ALA A 121 -13.29 -11.38 7.96
N THR A 122 -13.08 -10.55 6.94
CA THR A 122 -11.75 -10.08 6.51
C THR A 122 -11.67 -8.56 6.45
N CYS A 123 -10.45 -8.04 6.48
CA CYS A 123 -10.19 -6.63 6.22
C CYS A 123 -10.13 -6.38 4.71
N ALA A 124 -10.77 -5.32 4.25
CA ALA A 124 -10.70 -4.86 2.88
C ALA A 124 -10.19 -3.42 2.82
N SER A 125 -9.38 -3.10 1.82
CA SER A 125 -8.91 -1.75 1.57
C SER A 125 -9.52 -1.17 0.30
N ILE A 126 -9.75 0.15 0.30
CA ILE A 126 -10.10 0.92 -0.89
C ILE A 126 -9.04 2.00 -1.03
N VAL A 127 -8.37 2.03 -2.18
CA VAL A 127 -7.33 3.02 -2.47
C VAL A 127 -7.84 4.00 -3.50
N GLN A 128 -7.75 5.28 -3.20
CA GLN A 128 -8.25 6.34 -4.07
C GLN A 128 -7.17 7.38 -4.35
N THR A 129 -7.20 7.92 -5.55
CA THR A 129 -6.41 9.07 -5.97
C THR A 129 -7.15 9.84 -7.06
N THR A 130 -6.60 10.98 -7.48
CA THR A 130 -7.14 11.73 -8.61
C THR A 130 -6.52 11.23 -9.92
N ILE A 131 -7.35 10.84 -10.88
CA ILE A 131 -6.97 10.41 -12.24
C ILE A 131 -7.73 11.28 -13.23
N ASN A 132 -7.04 12.01 -14.10
CA ASN A 132 -7.66 13.00 -15.02
C ASN A 132 -8.58 14.00 -14.30
N GLY A 133 -8.20 14.48 -13.13
CA GLY A 133 -9.00 15.43 -12.34
C GLY A 133 -10.22 14.83 -11.63
N GLN A 134 -10.42 13.50 -11.66
CA GLN A 134 -11.52 12.81 -11.02
C GLN A 134 -11.01 11.84 -9.95
N VAL A 135 -11.73 11.74 -8.84
CA VAL A 135 -11.43 10.72 -7.82
C VAL A 135 -11.74 9.33 -8.40
N ALA A 136 -10.77 8.45 -8.33
CA ALA A 136 -10.87 7.08 -8.83
C ALA A 136 -10.23 6.08 -7.86
N ALA A 137 -10.71 4.84 -7.88
CA ALA A 137 -10.06 3.74 -7.19
C ALA A 137 -8.79 3.36 -7.96
N LEU A 138 -7.62 3.52 -7.33
CA LEU A 138 -6.33 3.21 -7.93
C LEU A 138 -6.14 1.70 -8.01
N GLU A 139 -5.78 1.18 -9.18
CA GLU A 139 -5.47 -0.24 -9.38
C GLU A 139 -3.98 -0.48 -9.57
N ARG A 140 -3.34 0.33 -10.42
CA ARG A 140 -1.90 0.21 -10.70
C ARG A 140 -1.33 1.48 -11.30
N ILE A 141 -0.01 1.57 -11.21
CA ILE A 141 0.79 2.55 -11.94
C ILE A 141 1.70 1.77 -12.89
N TYR A 142 1.67 2.09 -14.18
CA TYR A 142 2.49 1.43 -15.18
C TYR A 142 3.59 2.38 -15.69
N VAL A 143 4.85 1.95 -15.62
CA VAL A 143 6.02 2.73 -16.05
C VAL A 143 6.55 2.16 -17.34
N GLN A 144 6.42 2.91 -18.42
CA GLN A 144 7.07 2.60 -19.70
C GLN A 144 8.45 3.20 -19.74
N ALA A 145 9.46 2.34 -19.84
CA ALA A 145 10.85 2.75 -19.97
C ALA A 145 11.52 2.09 -21.17
N GLU A 146 12.52 2.77 -21.73
CA GLU A 146 13.47 2.23 -22.68
C GLU A 146 14.88 2.22 -22.07
N GLU A 147 15.72 1.32 -22.53
CA GLU A 147 17.13 1.34 -22.17
C GLU A 147 17.88 2.25 -23.15
N ARG A 148 18.55 3.26 -22.63
CA ARG A 148 19.34 4.19 -23.41
C ARG A 148 20.72 4.35 -22.78
N LEU A 149 21.75 3.93 -23.51
CA LEU A 149 23.16 3.99 -23.06
C LEU A 149 23.37 3.32 -21.68
N GLY A 150 22.76 2.16 -21.46
CA GLY A 150 22.88 1.41 -20.20
C GLY A 150 22.13 2.03 -19.00
N ARG A 151 21.24 3.00 -19.24
CA ARG A 151 20.40 3.60 -18.21
C ARG A 151 18.92 3.55 -18.62
N PRO A 152 18.00 3.19 -17.72
CA PRO A 152 16.59 3.25 -18.01
C PRO A 152 16.14 4.71 -18.17
N LYS A 153 15.51 5.02 -19.31
CA LYS A 153 14.83 6.29 -19.56
C LYS A 153 13.34 6.05 -19.54
N VAL A 154 12.63 6.71 -18.65
CA VAL A 154 11.17 6.65 -18.64
C VAL A 154 10.59 7.48 -19.78
N LEU A 155 9.66 6.90 -20.50
CA LEU A 155 8.95 7.52 -21.62
C LEU A 155 7.62 8.12 -21.17
N TYR A 156 6.89 7.38 -20.34
CA TYR A 156 5.63 7.82 -19.73
C TYR A 156 5.24 6.92 -18.56
N ILE A 157 4.29 7.42 -17.78
CA ILE A 157 3.64 6.67 -16.72
C ILE A 157 2.14 6.69 -17.00
N ASP A 158 1.49 5.55 -16.87
CA ASP A 158 0.04 5.45 -16.85
C ASP A 158 -0.44 5.18 -15.42
N VAL A 159 -1.25 6.08 -14.89
CA VAL A 159 -2.00 5.88 -13.63
C VAL A 159 -3.35 5.29 -14.01
N VAL A 160 -3.63 4.08 -13.57
CA VAL A 160 -4.78 3.28 -13.99
C VAL A 160 -5.67 2.98 -12.79
N GLY A 161 -6.95 3.19 -12.94
CA GLY A 161 -7.93 2.92 -11.90
C GLY A 161 -9.34 2.77 -12.45
N LYS A 162 -10.30 2.74 -11.53
CA LYS A 162 -11.73 2.70 -11.85
C LYS A 162 -12.45 3.93 -11.29
N SER A 163 -13.36 4.49 -12.08
CA SER A 163 -14.24 5.56 -11.60
C SER A 163 -15.07 5.08 -10.40
N VAL A 164 -15.36 5.99 -9.44
CA VAL A 164 -16.20 5.70 -8.25
C VAL A 164 -17.70 5.78 -8.53
N ALA A 165 -18.11 5.75 -9.80
CA ALA A 165 -19.51 5.78 -10.20
C ALA A 165 -20.23 4.44 -9.92
N SER A 166 -21.56 4.44 -9.97
CA SER A 166 -22.40 3.24 -9.81
C SER A 166 -22.10 2.14 -10.84
N SER A 167 -21.58 2.53 -12.02
CA SER A 167 -21.05 1.63 -13.04
C SER A 167 -19.57 1.97 -13.26
N PRO A 168 -18.65 1.34 -12.53
CA PRO A 168 -17.23 1.65 -12.62
C PRO A 168 -16.66 1.41 -14.02
N THR A 169 -16.05 2.42 -14.60
CA THR A 169 -15.31 2.33 -15.88
C THR A 169 -13.82 2.51 -15.61
N GLN A 170 -13.00 1.85 -16.42
CA GLN A 170 -11.56 2.05 -16.35
C GLN A 170 -11.20 3.47 -16.76
N VAL A 171 -10.38 4.12 -15.96
CA VAL A 171 -9.82 5.46 -16.24
C VAL A 171 -8.29 5.34 -16.25
N THR A 172 -7.65 6.07 -17.16
CA THR A 172 -6.19 6.06 -17.29
C THR A 172 -5.71 7.48 -17.59
N GLU A 173 -4.74 7.92 -16.81
CA GLU A 173 -4.03 9.19 -17.02
C GLU A 173 -2.60 8.92 -17.44
N ARG A 174 -2.19 9.43 -18.59
CA ARG A 174 -0.82 9.33 -19.07
C ARG A 174 -0.03 10.59 -18.74
N ILE A 175 1.05 10.40 -18.01
CA ILE A 175 2.00 11.43 -17.60
C ILE A 175 3.29 11.23 -18.38
N LYS A 176 3.78 12.29 -19.01
CA LYS A 176 5.09 12.31 -19.69
C LYS A 176 6.06 13.10 -18.82
N PRO A 177 7.33 12.62 -18.71
CA PRO A 177 8.41 13.33 -18.01
C PRO A 177 8.67 14.71 -18.60
#